data_7f11415a8360f79b5cda445956c620b7
#
_entry.id   7f11415a8360f79b5cda445956c620b7
#
_cell.length_a   1.000
_cell.length_b   1.000
_cell.length_c   1.000
_cell.angle_alpha   90.00
_cell.angle_beta   90.00
_cell.angle_gamma   90.00
#
_symmetry.space_group_name_H-M   'P 1'
#
loop_
_entity.id
_entity.type
_entity.pdbx_description
1 polymer ?
#
loop_
_entity_poly.entity_id
_entity_poly.type
_entity_poly.pdbx_seq_one_letter_code
_entity_poly.pdbx_strand_id
1 'polypeptide(L)'
;YPTESCYALGCQLGNRDGIDRIRTIRHLDDRHHFTLVCENFAQLGQFVHISNAVFRSIKAATPGSYTFILPATKEVPRRLLHPKKKTVGVRIPDHIVTQALVAELGEPLVSSTLLLPGHEEPMTQGWEIKEELDNQIDAVIEGEVGVEPTTVVDFSDDVAEVVRVGAGDPAPFE
;
A
#
# COMPACT_ATOMS: atom_id res chain seq x y z
N TYR A 1 11.24 1.48 -1.38
CA TYR A 1 11.17 2.71 -0.59
C TYR A 1 10.75 2.41 0.85
N PRO A 2 11.21 3.21 1.82
CA PRO A 2 10.89 2.98 3.21
C PRO A 2 9.52 3.55 3.59
N THR A 3 8.84 2.87 4.51
CA THR A 3 7.63 3.38 5.16
C THR A 3 7.75 3.22 6.68
N GLU A 4 6.82 3.79 7.43
CA GLU A 4 6.77 3.59 8.89
C GLU A 4 6.45 2.13 9.27
N SER A 5 5.96 1.36 8.32
CA SER A 5 5.64 -0.06 8.50
C SER A 5 6.85 -0.95 8.16
N CYS A 6 7.27 -0.96 6.90
CA CYS A 6 8.44 -1.68 6.40
C CYS A 6 8.81 -1.16 5.01
N TYR A 7 9.91 -1.65 4.43
CA TYR A 7 10.18 -1.36 3.03
C TYR A 7 9.06 -1.90 2.14
N ALA A 8 8.77 -1.19 1.07
CA ALA A 8 7.79 -1.58 0.08
C ALA A 8 8.35 -1.53 -1.33
N LEU A 9 7.80 -2.36 -2.19
CA LEU A 9 8.00 -2.28 -3.64
C LEU A 9 6.98 -1.30 -4.21
N GLY A 10 7.42 -0.42 -5.09
CA GLY A 10 6.55 0.57 -5.71
C GLY A 10 6.81 0.77 -7.19
N CYS A 11 5.77 1.18 -7.90
CA CYS A 11 5.87 1.62 -9.29
C CYS A 11 4.77 2.65 -9.60
N GLN A 12 4.90 3.31 -10.73
CA GLN A 12 3.88 4.25 -11.21
C GLN A 12 2.56 3.54 -11.53
N LEU A 13 1.45 4.25 -11.37
CA LEU A 13 0.09 3.74 -11.53
C LEU A 13 -0.16 3.09 -12.90
N GLY A 14 0.35 3.67 -13.97
CA GLY A 14 0.20 3.15 -15.34
C GLY A 14 1.30 2.20 -15.81
N ASN A 15 2.26 1.86 -14.96
CA ASN A 15 3.42 1.05 -15.34
C ASN A 15 3.12 -0.45 -15.25
N ARG A 16 2.68 -1.04 -16.37
CA ARG A 16 2.36 -2.48 -16.45
C ARG A 16 3.56 -3.36 -16.12
N ASP A 17 4.72 -3.03 -16.65
CA ASP A 17 5.96 -3.81 -16.42
C ASP A 17 6.36 -3.75 -14.94
N GLY A 18 6.22 -2.61 -14.29
CA GLY A 18 6.47 -2.44 -12.87
C GLY A 18 5.54 -3.30 -12.02
N ILE A 19 4.24 -3.30 -12.33
CA ILE A 19 3.24 -4.14 -11.65
C ILE A 19 3.57 -5.63 -11.83
N ASP A 20 3.90 -6.05 -13.04
CA ASP A 20 4.25 -7.44 -13.33
C ASP A 20 5.55 -7.85 -12.62
N ARG A 21 6.53 -6.96 -12.53
CA ARG A 21 7.77 -7.20 -11.77
C ARG A 21 7.50 -7.36 -10.27
N ILE A 22 6.64 -6.55 -9.69
CA ILE A 22 6.24 -6.69 -8.27
C ILE A 22 5.58 -8.06 -8.04
N ARG A 23 4.67 -8.49 -8.92
CA ARG A 23 4.04 -9.81 -8.83
C ARG A 23 5.09 -10.93 -8.89
N THR A 24 6.03 -10.83 -9.80
CA THR A 24 7.11 -11.81 -9.96
C THR A 24 8.02 -11.88 -8.74
N ILE A 25 8.46 -10.74 -8.24
CA ILE A 25 9.35 -10.65 -7.05
C ILE A 25 8.69 -11.29 -5.82
N ARG A 26 7.40 -11.01 -5.61
CA ARG A 26 6.67 -11.47 -4.45
C ARG A 26 5.95 -12.82 -4.65
N HIS A 27 5.94 -13.38 -5.84
CA HIS A 27 5.15 -14.56 -6.20
C HIS A 27 3.66 -14.38 -5.91
N LEU A 28 3.11 -13.21 -6.27
CA LEU A 28 1.71 -12.90 -6.05
C LEU A 28 0.83 -13.50 -7.14
N ASP A 29 -0.35 -14.00 -6.73
CA ASP A 29 -1.39 -14.40 -7.67
C ASP A 29 -2.32 -13.24 -8.05
N ASP A 30 -3.31 -13.49 -8.92
CA ASP A 30 -4.24 -12.48 -9.39
C ASP A 30 -5.23 -11.99 -8.32
N ARG A 31 -5.29 -12.66 -7.16
CA ARG A 31 -6.18 -12.33 -6.05
C ARG A 31 -5.57 -11.33 -5.07
N HIS A 32 -4.27 -11.08 -5.19
CA HIS A 32 -3.59 -10.14 -4.31
C HIS A 32 -4.07 -8.72 -4.57
N HIS A 33 -4.40 -8.01 -3.50
CA HIS A 33 -4.65 -6.58 -3.56
C HIS A 33 -3.34 -5.82 -3.59
N PHE A 34 -3.18 -4.96 -4.59
CA PHE A 34 -2.20 -3.89 -4.49
C PHE A 34 -2.75 -2.76 -3.62
N THR A 35 -1.85 -1.97 -3.07
CA THR A 35 -2.19 -0.79 -2.31
C THR A 35 -1.80 0.45 -3.11
N LEU A 36 -2.67 1.45 -3.11
CA LEU A 36 -2.34 2.79 -3.60
C LEU A 36 -1.89 3.63 -2.41
N VAL A 37 -0.64 4.06 -2.45
CA VAL A 37 -0.08 5.01 -1.49
C VAL A 37 -0.40 6.41 -1.96
N CYS A 38 -1.21 7.13 -1.19
CA CYS A 38 -1.72 8.44 -1.54
C CYS A 38 -1.06 9.53 -0.68
N GLU A 39 -0.91 10.71 -1.27
CA GLU A 39 -0.38 11.88 -0.58
C GLU A 39 -1.35 12.44 0.47
N ASN A 40 -2.64 12.48 0.10
CA ASN A 40 -3.68 13.09 0.92
C ASN A 40 -5.07 12.55 0.55
N PHE A 41 -6.11 13.01 1.26
CA PHE A 41 -7.48 12.59 1.02
C PHE A 41 -8.04 13.03 -0.33
N ALA A 42 -7.65 14.19 -0.84
CA ALA A 42 -8.11 14.65 -2.15
C ALA A 42 -7.67 13.69 -3.25
N GLN A 43 -6.41 13.22 -3.18
CA GLN A 43 -5.89 12.22 -4.10
C GLN A 43 -6.59 10.86 -3.92
N LEU A 44 -6.70 10.40 -2.67
CA LEU A 44 -7.37 9.13 -2.34
C LEU A 44 -8.82 9.10 -2.87
N GLY A 45 -9.57 10.18 -2.69
CA GLY A 45 -10.96 10.29 -3.11
C GLY A 45 -11.21 10.21 -4.61
N GLN A 46 -10.18 10.34 -5.44
CA GLN A 46 -10.29 10.14 -6.89
C GLN A 46 -10.33 8.66 -7.28
N PHE A 47 -9.79 7.78 -6.44
CA PHE A 47 -9.56 6.38 -6.76
C PHE A 47 -10.50 5.41 -6.05
N VAL A 48 -11.20 5.85 -5.01
CA VAL A 48 -12.09 4.99 -4.23
C VAL A 48 -13.43 5.66 -3.96
N HIS A 49 -14.48 4.84 -3.84
CA HIS A 49 -15.78 5.27 -3.38
C HIS A 49 -15.79 5.22 -1.85
N ILE A 50 -16.18 6.32 -1.24
CA ILE A 50 -16.13 6.46 0.21
C ILE A 50 -17.35 7.24 0.71
N SER A 51 -18.10 6.66 1.65
CA SER A 51 -19.20 7.35 2.32
C SER A 51 -18.67 8.36 3.33
N ASN A 52 -19.51 9.31 3.75
CA ASN A 52 -19.12 10.29 4.76
C ASN A 52 -18.73 9.65 6.10
N ALA A 53 -19.38 8.56 6.48
CA ALA A 53 -19.08 7.85 7.71
C ALA A 53 -17.69 7.19 7.63
N VAL A 54 -17.43 6.47 6.54
CA VAL A 54 -16.11 5.83 6.28
C VAL A 54 -15.02 6.89 6.16
N PHE A 55 -15.26 7.99 5.46
CA PHE A 55 -14.31 9.09 5.35
C PHE A 55 -13.89 9.62 6.72
N ARG A 56 -14.83 9.86 7.62
CA ARG A 56 -14.52 10.35 8.99
C ARG A 56 -13.68 9.35 9.78
N SER A 57 -13.98 8.06 9.67
CA SER A 57 -13.24 6.99 10.33
C SER A 57 -11.79 6.94 9.83
N ILE A 58 -11.60 6.97 8.53
CA ILE A 58 -10.25 6.94 7.92
C ILE A 58 -9.48 8.21 8.25
N LYS A 59 -10.12 9.37 8.17
CA LYS A 59 -9.49 10.65 8.48
C LYS A 59 -8.96 10.72 9.91
N ALA A 60 -9.69 10.16 10.86
CA ALA A 60 -9.27 10.12 12.27
C ALA A 60 -8.03 9.25 12.51
N ALA A 61 -7.77 8.26 11.65
CA ALA A 61 -6.68 7.30 11.78
C ALA A 61 -5.48 7.59 10.88
N THR A 62 -5.58 8.57 9.98
CA THR A 62 -4.51 8.86 9.01
C THR A 62 -3.88 10.25 9.22
N PRO A 63 -2.59 10.42 8.88
CA PRO A 63 -1.68 9.39 8.35
C PRO A 63 -1.34 8.32 9.40
N GLY A 64 -0.97 7.12 8.96
CA GLY A 64 -0.60 6.05 9.89
C GLY A 64 -0.48 4.67 9.24
N SER A 65 -0.20 3.68 10.07
CA SER A 65 0.09 2.30 9.66
C SER A 65 -1.18 1.49 9.40
N TYR A 66 -2.04 2.00 8.54
CA TYR A 66 -3.26 1.32 8.11
C TYR A 66 -3.29 1.15 6.60
N THR A 67 -3.91 0.05 6.18
CA THR A 67 -4.34 -0.16 4.80
C THR A 67 -5.85 -0.35 4.80
N PHE A 68 -6.56 0.47 4.04
CA PHE A 68 -8.01 0.39 3.93
C PHE A 68 -8.39 -0.23 2.59
N ILE A 69 -9.22 -1.27 2.61
CA ILE A 69 -9.75 -1.89 1.41
C ILE A 69 -11.10 -1.25 1.09
N LEU A 70 -11.20 -0.64 -0.09
CA LEU A 70 -12.35 0.15 -0.50
C LEU A 70 -12.76 -0.17 -1.94
N PRO A 71 -14.04 0.00 -2.29
CA PRO A 71 -14.48 -0.09 -3.67
C PRO A 71 -13.76 0.94 -4.54
N ALA A 72 -13.18 0.50 -5.65
CA ALA A 72 -12.41 1.34 -6.55
C ALA A 72 -13.30 2.08 -7.54
N THR A 73 -12.90 3.30 -7.91
CA THR A 73 -13.47 4.02 -9.06
C THR A 73 -12.88 3.48 -10.37
N LYS A 74 -13.42 3.91 -11.50
CA LYS A 74 -12.89 3.57 -12.82
C LYS A 74 -11.48 4.12 -13.10
N GLU A 75 -11.00 5.03 -12.25
CA GLU A 75 -9.65 5.59 -12.37
C GLU A 75 -8.56 4.59 -11.95
N VAL A 76 -8.92 3.52 -11.23
CA VAL A 76 -7.98 2.48 -10.84
C VAL A 76 -7.86 1.45 -11.99
N PRO A 77 -6.64 1.19 -12.50
CA PRO A 77 -6.42 0.15 -13.50
C PRO A 77 -6.93 -1.22 -13.02
N ARG A 78 -7.61 -1.94 -13.90
CA ARG A 78 -8.21 -3.25 -13.58
C ARG A 78 -7.22 -4.27 -13.03
N ARG A 79 -5.95 -4.19 -13.41
CA ARG A 79 -4.87 -5.07 -12.93
C ARG A 79 -4.62 -4.98 -11.43
N LEU A 80 -4.99 -3.85 -10.82
CA LEU A 80 -4.76 -3.59 -9.40
C LEU A 80 -5.96 -4.01 -8.55
N LEU A 81 -7.09 -4.30 -9.16
CA LEU A 81 -8.32 -4.62 -8.47
C LEU A 81 -8.40 -6.08 -8.06
N HIS A 82 -9.07 -6.33 -6.94
CA HIS A 82 -9.56 -7.67 -6.65
C HIS A 82 -10.53 -8.10 -7.77
N PRO A 83 -10.33 -9.27 -8.42
CA PRO A 83 -11.07 -9.61 -9.64
C PRO A 83 -12.59 -9.71 -9.46
N LYS A 84 -13.06 -10.11 -8.28
CA LYS A 84 -14.48 -10.25 -7.97
C LYS A 84 -15.08 -9.03 -7.27
N LYS A 85 -14.42 -8.55 -6.22
CA LYS A 85 -14.93 -7.47 -5.37
C LYS A 85 -14.74 -6.07 -5.96
N LYS A 86 -13.83 -5.92 -6.93
CA LYS A 86 -13.48 -4.63 -7.53
C LYS A 86 -13.00 -3.62 -6.50
N THR A 87 -12.28 -4.09 -5.51
CA THR A 87 -11.71 -3.30 -4.43
C THR A 87 -10.20 -3.12 -4.63
N VAL A 88 -9.66 -2.11 -3.98
CA VAL A 88 -8.23 -1.81 -3.93
C VAL A 88 -7.86 -1.37 -2.51
N GLY A 89 -6.63 -1.66 -2.10
CA GLY A 89 -6.09 -1.12 -0.86
C GLY A 89 -5.64 0.33 -1.06
N VAL A 90 -5.85 1.17 -0.05
CA VAL A 90 -5.33 2.55 -0.02
C VAL A 90 -4.72 2.84 1.33
N ARG A 91 -3.69 3.69 1.36
CA ARG A 91 -3.12 4.19 2.60
C ARG A 91 -2.54 5.58 2.43
N ILE A 92 -2.45 6.30 3.54
CA ILE A 92 -1.72 7.56 3.65
C ILE A 92 -0.67 7.35 4.75
N PRO A 93 0.57 7.01 4.38
CA PRO A 93 1.60 6.67 5.35
C PRO A 93 2.13 7.89 6.10
N ASP A 94 2.51 7.66 7.36
CA ASP A 94 3.18 8.66 8.19
C ASP A 94 4.70 8.45 8.11
N HIS A 95 5.28 8.83 6.97
CA HIS A 95 6.70 8.70 6.73
C HIS A 95 7.18 9.81 5.78
N ILE A 96 8.18 10.55 6.19
CA ILE A 96 8.65 11.74 5.46
C ILE A 96 9.17 11.39 4.05
N VAL A 97 9.89 10.29 3.91
CA VAL A 97 10.43 9.86 2.60
C VAL A 97 9.31 9.42 1.67
N THR A 98 8.37 8.63 2.15
CA THR A 98 7.21 8.20 1.36
C THR A 98 6.37 9.40 0.92
N GLN A 99 6.10 10.33 1.82
CA GLN A 99 5.31 11.52 1.51
C GLN A 99 6.00 12.39 0.47
N ALA A 100 7.30 12.58 0.57
CA ALA A 100 8.08 13.33 -0.41
C ALA A 100 8.06 12.65 -1.79
N LEU A 101 8.18 11.32 -1.83
CA LEU A 101 8.15 10.55 -3.07
C LEU A 101 6.80 10.67 -3.77
N VAL A 102 5.71 10.51 -3.06
CA VAL A 102 4.35 10.59 -3.63
C VAL A 102 4.03 12.02 -4.08
N ALA A 103 4.43 13.03 -3.30
CA ALA A 103 4.27 14.42 -3.66
C ALA A 103 5.02 14.78 -4.97
N GLU A 104 6.25 14.34 -5.10
CA GLU A 104 7.05 14.57 -6.32
C GLU A 104 6.47 13.81 -7.52
N LEU A 105 5.96 12.60 -7.32
CA LEU A 105 5.34 11.80 -8.37
C LEU A 105 4.04 12.43 -8.90
N GLY A 106 3.28 13.09 -8.03
CA GLY A 106 2.03 13.77 -8.39
C GLY A 106 0.84 12.83 -8.63
N GLU A 107 0.99 11.54 -8.37
CA GLU A 107 -0.04 10.51 -8.47
C GLU A 107 0.16 9.45 -7.39
N PRO A 108 -0.84 8.60 -7.09
CA PRO A 108 -0.63 7.50 -6.15
C PRO A 108 0.46 6.55 -6.61
N LEU A 109 1.24 6.05 -5.67
CA LEU A 109 2.24 5.02 -5.92
C LEU A 109 1.60 3.64 -5.74
N VAL A 110 1.71 2.80 -6.75
CA VAL A 110 1.33 1.38 -6.64
C VAL A 110 2.33 0.68 -5.73
N SER A 111 1.84 0.00 -4.72
CA SER A 111 2.68 -0.51 -3.64
C SER A 111 2.32 -1.92 -3.22
N SER A 112 3.34 -2.64 -2.80
CA SER A 112 3.23 -3.92 -2.11
C SER A 112 4.35 -4.04 -1.08
N THR A 113 4.06 -4.57 0.09
CA THR A 113 5.07 -4.81 1.12
C THR A 113 6.23 -5.64 0.57
N LEU A 114 7.46 -5.25 0.87
CA LEU A 114 8.63 -6.02 0.49
C LEU A 114 8.84 -7.17 1.48
N LEU A 115 8.13 -8.25 1.24
CA LEU A 115 8.32 -9.52 1.92
C LEU A 115 8.60 -10.57 0.85
N LEU A 116 9.85 -11.03 0.77
CA LEU A 116 10.27 -11.98 -0.23
C LEU A 116 9.76 -13.40 0.08
N PRO A 117 9.49 -14.21 -0.96
CA PRO A 117 9.12 -15.60 -0.76
C PRO A 117 10.15 -16.36 0.09
N GLY A 118 9.67 -17.10 1.08
CA GLY A 118 10.52 -17.84 2.01
C GLY A 118 11.13 -17.04 3.16
N HIS A 119 10.91 -15.73 3.20
CA HIS A 119 11.33 -14.88 4.31
C HIS A 119 10.14 -14.71 5.29
N GLU A 120 10.40 -14.86 6.57
CA GLU A 120 9.38 -14.65 7.63
C GLU A 120 9.25 -13.18 8.00
N GLU A 121 10.32 -12.41 7.87
CA GLU A 121 10.39 -11.01 8.23
C GLU A 121 10.79 -10.13 7.05
N PRO A 122 10.27 -8.88 6.98
CA PRO A 122 10.71 -7.91 5.98
C PRO A 122 12.18 -7.54 6.15
N MET A 123 12.84 -7.25 5.05
CA MET A 123 14.21 -6.73 5.05
C MET A 123 14.21 -5.29 5.61
N THR A 124 15.24 -4.95 6.38
CA THR A 124 15.35 -3.65 7.06
C THR A 124 16.52 -2.79 6.58
N GLN A 125 17.36 -3.31 5.70
CA GLN A 125 18.55 -2.62 5.19
C GLN A 125 18.47 -2.43 3.67
N GLY A 126 18.57 -1.19 3.22
CA GLY A 126 18.49 -0.88 1.80
C GLY A 126 19.60 -1.55 0.97
N TRP A 127 20.81 -1.69 1.52
CA TRP A 127 21.91 -2.35 0.83
C TRP A 127 21.66 -3.85 0.62
N GLU A 128 21.01 -4.53 1.57
CA GLU A 128 20.62 -5.94 1.41
C GLU A 128 19.57 -6.10 0.31
N ILE A 129 18.59 -5.19 0.29
CA ILE A 129 17.54 -5.16 -0.74
C ILE A 129 18.17 -4.99 -2.12
N LYS A 130 19.10 -4.04 -2.25
CA LYS A 130 19.80 -3.80 -3.50
C LYS A 130 20.58 -5.04 -3.97
N GLU A 131 21.30 -5.69 -3.07
CA GLU A 131 22.06 -6.90 -3.38
C GLU A 131 21.16 -8.05 -3.82
N GLU A 132 20.06 -8.29 -3.08
CA GLU A 132 19.10 -9.38 -3.36
C GLU A 132 18.33 -9.18 -4.65
N LEU A 133 17.96 -7.93 -4.96
CA LEU A 133 17.06 -7.59 -6.07
C LEU A 133 17.74 -6.78 -7.19
N ASP A 134 19.05 -6.77 -7.28
CA ASP A 134 19.85 -5.89 -8.13
C ASP A 134 19.36 -5.81 -9.60
N ASN A 135 18.97 -6.95 -10.17
CA ASN A 135 18.50 -7.02 -11.56
C ASN A 135 16.97 -6.95 -11.71
N GLN A 136 16.24 -6.78 -10.62
CA GLN A 136 14.78 -6.83 -10.61
C GLN A 136 14.13 -5.49 -10.28
N ILE A 137 14.90 -4.55 -9.73
CA ILE A 137 14.44 -3.20 -9.37
C ILE A 137 15.37 -2.14 -9.97
N ASP A 138 14.86 -0.94 -10.15
CA ASP A 138 15.63 0.16 -10.77
C ASP A 138 16.38 0.99 -9.73
N ALA A 139 15.81 1.15 -8.53
CA ALA A 139 16.40 1.96 -7.47
C ALA A 139 15.94 1.49 -6.09
N VAL A 140 16.76 1.79 -5.09
CA VAL A 140 16.41 1.66 -3.67
C VAL A 140 16.55 3.03 -3.04
N ILE A 141 15.50 3.47 -2.35
CA ILE A 141 15.53 4.67 -1.54
C ILE A 141 15.68 4.23 -0.09
N GLU A 142 16.78 4.59 0.54
CA GLU A 142 17.06 4.22 1.92
C GLU A 142 16.40 5.18 2.91
N GLY A 143 16.00 4.65 4.06
CA GLY A 143 15.44 5.41 5.15
C GLY A 143 15.10 4.52 6.34
N GLU A 144 14.67 5.13 7.40
CA GLU A 144 14.21 4.39 8.59
C GLU A 144 12.90 3.66 8.27
N VAL A 145 12.79 2.43 8.76
CA VAL A 145 11.61 1.60 8.58
C VAL A 145 11.19 0.97 9.89
N GLY A 146 9.89 0.68 10.02
CA GLY A 146 9.37 -0.23 11.02
C GLY A 146 9.61 -1.68 10.65
N VAL A 147 9.07 -2.58 11.46
CA VAL A 147 9.18 -4.04 11.27
C VAL A 147 7.81 -4.73 11.29
N GLU A 148 6.76 -3.98 11.55
CA GLU A 148 5.41 -4.51 11.60
C GLU A 148 4.60 -4.12 10.37
N PRO A 149 3.81 -5.05 9.79
CA PRO A 149 2.92 -4.72 8.70
C PRO A 149 1.79 -3.79 9.15
N THR A 150 1.10 -3.20 8.20
CA THR A 150 -0.06 -2.36 8.49
C THR A 150 -1.21 -3.17 9.07
N THR A 151 -2.05 -2.52 9.87
CA THR A 151 -3.39 -2.99 10.18
C THR A 151 -4.27 -2.84 8.95
N VAL A 152 -4.96 -3.89 8.56
CA VAL A 152 -5.82 -3.90 7.37
C VAL A 152 -7.27 -3.88 7.78
N VAL A 153 -8.01 -2.88 7.32
CA VAL A 153 -9.43 -2.70 7.58
C VAL A 153 -10.18 -2.75 6.25
N ASP A 154 -11.11 -3.68 6.14
CA ASP A 154 -11.95 -3.85 4.95
C ASP A 154 -13.25 -3.06 5.10
N PHE A 155 -13.50 -2.16 4.18
CA PHE A 155 -14.71 -1.34 4.06
C PHE A 155 -15.47 -1.64 2.77
N SER A 156 -15.39 -2.86 2.26
CA SER A 156 -16.10 -3.24 1.03
C SER A 156 -17.61 -2.99 1.11
N ASP A 157 -18.19 -3.10 2.30
CA ASP A 157 -19.62 -2.99 2.58
C ASP A 157 -19.99 -1.81 3.49
N ASP A 158 -19.21 -0.75 3.52
CA ASP A 158 -19.37 0.43 4.41
C ASP A 158 -19.30 0.13 5.92
N VAL A 159 -19.07 -1.12 6.29
CA VAL A 159 -18.85 -1.55 7.67
C VAL A 159 -17.42 -1.99 7.85
N ALA A 160 -16.76 -1.47 8.88
CA ALA A 160 -15.38 -1.83 9.16
C ALA A 160 -15.26 -3.30 9.56
N GLU A 161 -14.32 -4.00 8.92
CA GLU A 161 -13.90 -5.33 9.33
C GLU A 161 -12.37 -5.34 9.42
N VAL A 162 -11.84 -5.55 10.61
CA VAL A 162 -10.40 -5.69 10.82
C VAL A 162 -9.96 -7.07 10.35
N VAL A 163 -9.32 -7.14 9.18
CA VAL A 163 -8.89 -8.41 8.60
C VAL A 163 -7.46 -8.80 8.97
N ARG A 164 -6.69 -7.86 9.45
CA ARG A 164 -5.34 -8.10 10.01
C ARG A 164 -4.99 -7.01 11.00
N VAL A 165 -4.53 -7.41 12.17
CA VAL A 165 -3.94 -6.48 13.14
C VAL A 165 -2.45 -6.38 12.89
N GLY A 166 -1.95 -5.16 12.77
CA GLY A 166 -0.53 -4.84 12.61
C GLY A 166 -0.16 -3.65 13.50
N ALA A 167 0.68 -2.76 12.99
CA ALA A 167 1.17 -1.61 13.76
C ALA A 167 0.09 -0.57 14.11
N GLY A 168 -0.95 -0.44 13.27
CA GLY A 168 -2.06 0.47 13.55
C GLY A 168 -3.00 -0.07 14.64
N ASP A 169 -3.48 0.80 15.52
CA ASP A 169 -4.44 0.43 16.57
C ASP A 169 -5.77 0.00 15.93
N PRO A 170 -6.25 -1.25 16.14
CA PRO A 170 -7.50 -1.71 15.56
C PRO A 170 -8.75 -1.17 16.27
N ALA A 171 -8.63 -0.70 17.51
CA ALA A 171 -9.76 -0.33 18.35
C ALA A 171 -10.77 0.65 17.71
N PRO A 172 -10.36 1.66 16.92
CA PRO A 172 -11.32 2.55 16.25
C PRO A 172 -12.21 1.87 15.21
N PHE A 173 -11.88 0.64 14.79
CA PHE A 173 -12.53 -0.12 13.72
C PHE A 173 -13.20 -1.42 14.20
N GLU A 174 -13.18 -1.67 15.50
CA GLU A 174 -13.84 -2.83 16.14
C GLU A 174 -15.24 -2.56 16.63
#